data_3a7fc14a86be40cb6aeb1fadd26c19af
#
_entry.id   3a7fc14a86be40cb6aeb1fadd26c19af
#
_cell.length_a   1.000
_cell.length_b   1.000
_cell.length_c   1.000
_cell.angle_alpha   90.00
_cell.angle_beta   90.00
_cell.angle_gamma   90.00
#
_symmetry.space_group_name_H-M   'P 1'
#
loop_
_entity.id
_entity.type
_entity.pdbx_description
1 polymer ?
#
loop_
_entity_poly.entity_id
_entity_poly.type
_entity_poly.pdbx_seq_one_letter_code
_entity_poly.pdbx_strand_id
1 'polypeptide(L)'
;MKNLIYQYWDGDYLQGCTAGQDNMRAYAERIGAEYLFEHNPRFVTRFGSRSHFYGTFKPVYDESFHKYDNVLYVDTDVFTVDGLSESIFDGFDSDIGICEEATQPELRLKTAGRITSAGDEKWAQLVDSKWGVKVPRTESGLVKIYNAGVVLFSNAGLLKAKELFMSFDEYVDTIRASGLPPFYTDDQPYLHMMLDRMDWVEMDGGWNSFVHYAQNAGGPKFVNDTRTKDTKFVHVQLACADHNDAEWHHTIVNKPQDEWDI
;
A
#
# COMPACT_ATOMS: atom_id res chain seq x y z
N MET A 1 -18.02 -16.94 -4.24
CA MET A 1 -17.55 -15.59 -4.58
C MET A 1 -16.35 -15.71 -5.50
N LYS A 2 -16.24 -14.82 -6.48
CA LYS A 2 -15.15 -14.79 -7.44
C LYS A 2 -14.18 -13.69 -7.06
N ASN A 3 -13.09 -14.03 -6.39
CA ASN A 3 -12.10 -13.09 -5.87
C ASN A 3 -10.86 -13.06 -6.76
N LEU A 4 -10.21 -11.90 -6.84
CA LEU A 4 -8.97 -11.69 -7.58
C LEU A 4 -7.91 -11.09 -6.67
N ILE A 5 -6.68 -11.60 -6.76
CA ILE A 5 -5.46 -10.90 -6.28
C ILE A 5 -4.76 -10.31 -7.49
N TYR A 6 -4.52 -9.01 -7.45
CA TYR A 6 -3.89 -8.23 -8.52
C TYR A 6 -2.58 -7.63 -8.04
N GLN A 7 -1.52 -7.86 -8.81
CA GLN A 7 -0.22 -7.21 -8.67
C GLN A 7 0.24 -6.66 -10.02
N TYR A 8 1.07 -5.65 -10.01
CA TYR A 8 1.75 -5.16 -11.21
C TYR A 8 3.17 -4.68 -10.90
N TRP A 9 3.98 -4.54 -11.94
CA TRP A 9 5.28 -3.91 -11.88
C TRP A 9 5.50 -3.07 -13.13
N ASP A 10 5.85 -1.79 -12.94
CA ASP A 10 6.26 -0.89 -14.02
C ASP A 10 7.78 -0.66 -13.95
N GLY A 11 8.50 -1.01 -15.00
CA GLY A 11 9.96 -0.87 -15.10
C GLY A 11 10.67 -2.18 -15.41
N ASP A 12 11.97 -2.20 -15.16
CA ASP A 12 12.78 -3.39 -15.33
C ASP A 12 12.38 -4.46 -14.31
N TYR A 13 12.29 -5.70 -14.77
CA TYR A 13 11.81 -6.80 -13.94
C TYR A 13 12.91 -7.30 -13.01
N LEU A 14 12.69 -7.19 -11.71
CA LEU A 14 13.65 -7.58 -10.68
C LEU A 14 13.33 -8.97 -10.10
N GLN A 15 14.36 -9.69 -9.65
CA GLN A 15 14.18 -11.02 -9.06
C GLN A 15 13.32 -11.00 -7.79
N GLY A 16 13.43 -9.95 -6.97
CA GLY A 16 12.57 -9.77 -5.80
C GLY A 16 11.09 -9.62 -6.16
N CYS A 17 10.78 -8.99 -7.31
CA CYS A 17 9.40 -8.92 -7.82
C CYS A 17 8.89 -10.31 -8.20
N THR A 18 9.75 -11.19 -8.73
CA THR A 18 9.38 -12.58 -9.02
C THR A 18 9.04 -13.34 -7.74
N ALA A 19 9.82 -13.16 -6.68
CA ALA A 19 9.57 -13.80 -5.39
C ALA A 19 8.23 -13.38 -4.79
N GLY A 20 7.91 -12.07 -4.79
CA GLY A 20 6.62 -11.55 -4.33
C GLY A 20 5.46 -12.08 -5.17
N GLN A 21 5.63 -12.11 -6.49
CA GLN A 21 4.67 -12.67 -7.43
C GLN A 21 4.39 -14.16 -7.17
N ASP A 22 5.43 -14.97 -7.00
CA ASP A 22 5.28 -16.41 -6.77
C ASP A 22 4.65 -16.70 -5.41
N ASN A 23 5.00 -15.94 -4.38
CA ASN A 23 4.41 -16.03 -3.06
C ASN A 23 2.91 -15.71 -3.09
N MET A 24 2.51 -14.59 -3.71
CA MET A 24 1.09 -14.20 -3.80
C MET A 24 0.28 -15.13 -4.71
N ARG A 25 0.86 -15.65 -5.79
CA ARG A 25 0.20 -16.66 -6.62
C ARG A 25 -0.11 -17.93 -5.81
N ALA A 26 0.87 -18.42 -5.06
CA ALA A 26 0.69 -19.59 -4.20
C ALA A 26 -0.36 -19.35 -3.09
N TYR A 27 -0.44 -18.13 -2.56
CA TYR A 27 -1.50 -17.76 -1.62
C TYR A 27 -2.87 -17.74 -2.30
N ALA A 28 -3.00 -17.11 -3.47
CA ALA A 28 -4.26 -17.10 -4.23
C ALA A 28 -4.78 -18.52 -4.49
N GLU A 29 -3.89 -19.44 -4.90
CA GLU A 29 -4.24 -20.85 -5.10
C GLU A 29 -4.76 -21.51 -3.81
N ARG A 30 -4.11 -21.27 -2.67
CA ARG A 30 -4.52 -21.83 -1.38
C ARG A 30 -5.91 -21.39 -0.94
N ILE A 31 -6.28 -20.13 -1.21
CA ILE A 31 -7.59 -19.58 -0.80
C ILE A 31 -8.64 -19.65 -1.90
N GLY A 32 -8.32 -20.21 -3.07
CA GLY A 32 -9.24 -20.36 -4.20
C GLY A 32 -9.58 -19.04 -4.91
N ALA A 33 -8.70 -18.04 -4.87
CA ALA A 33 -8.81 -16.80 -5.63
C ALA A 33 -8.12 -16.90 -6.99
N GLU A 34 -8.56 -16.12 -7.97
CA GLU A 34 -7.80 -15.89 -9.19
C GLU A 34 -6.59 -14.99 -8.90
N TYR A 35 -5.53 -15.12 -9.70
CA TYR A 35 -4.34 -14.31 -9.60
C TYR A 35 -4.02 -13.67 -10.95
N LEU A 36 -3.73 -12.36 -10.95
CA LEU A 36 -3.33 -11.61 -12.12
C LEU A 36 -2.09 -10.77 -11.79
N PHE A 37 -1.03 -10.96 -12.57
CA PHE A 37 0.14 -10.07 -12.56
C PHE A 37 0.28 -9.39 -13.93
N GLU A 38 0.52 -8.08 -13.92
CA GLU A 38 0.80 -7.31 -15.12
C GLU A 38 2.20 -6.70 -15.08
N HIS A 39 2.98 -6.91 -16.13
CA HIS A 39 4.25 -6.25 -16.31
C HIS A 39 4.10 -5.05 -17.27
N ASN A 40 4.51 -3.88 -16.82
CA ASN A 40 4.42 -2.60 -17.53
C ASN A 40 2.99 -2.26 -17.99
N PRO A 41 1.97 -2.32 -17.13
CA PRO A 41 0.62 -1.92 -17.52
C PRO A 41 0.56 -0.43 -17.88
N ARG A 42 1.45 0.40 -17.34
CA ARG A 42 1.57 1.85 -17.59
C ARG A 42 0.23 2.55 -17.59
N PHE A 43 -0.58 2.25 -16.58
CA PHE A 43 -1.93 2.77 -16.43
C PHE A 43 -1.97 4.30 -16.42
N VAL A 44 -1.03 4.92 -15.72
CA VAL A 44 -0.79 6.37 -15.73
C VAL A 44 0.64 6.63 -16.18
N THR A 45 0.87 7.65 -17.04
CA THR A 45 2.22 7.94 -17.57
C THR A 45 2.62 9.41 -17.46
N ARG A 46 1.68 10.31 -17.07
CA ARG A 46 1.85 11.77 -17.16
C ARG A 46 2.44 12.45 -15.92
N PHE A 47 2.70 11.70 -14.85
CA PHE A 47 3.26 12.25 -13.59
C PHE A 47 4.76 12.01 -13.44
N GLY A 48 5.45 11.60 -14.50
CA GLY A 48 6.89 11.30 -14.49
C GLY A 48 7.17 10.04 -13.66
N SER A 49 8.21 10.09 -12.83
CA SER A 49 8.61 8.96 -11.97
C SER A 49 7.58 8.58 -10.89
N ARG A 50 6.49 9.34 -10.75
CA ARG A 50 5.41 9.02 -9.79
C ARG A 50 4.23 8.30 -10.44
N SER A 51 4.24 8.18 -11.77
CA SER A 51 3.13 7.58 -12.51
C SER A 51 2.85 6.13 -12.15
N HIS A 52 3.91 5.36 -11.87
CA HIS A 52 3.80 3.94 -11.59
C HIS A 52 3.00 3.64 -10.31
N PHE A 53 3.01 4.50 -9.31
CA PHE A 53 2.22 4.29 -8.09
C PHE A 53 0.71 4.22 -8.35
N TYR A 54 0.20 4.91 -9.36
CA TYR A 54 -1.22 4.97 -9.66
C TYR A 54 -1.81 3.67 -10.26
N GLY A 55 -0.99 2.67 -10.55
CA GLY A 55 -1.45 1.35 -10.99
C GLY A 55 -2.35 0.64 -9.97
N THR A 56 -2.24 0.97 -8.69
CA THR A 56 -3.15 0.57 -7.60
C THR A 56 -4.63 0.84 -7.95
N PHE A 57 -4.92 1.88 -8.73
CA PHE A 57 -6.27 2.27 -9.12
C PHE A 57 -6.71 1.71 -10.45
N LYS A 58 -5.88 0.92 -11.15
CA LYS A 58 -6.31 0.30 -12.41
C LYS A 58 -7.58 -0.52 -12.25
N PRO A 59 -7.78 -1.32 -11.19
CA PRO A 59 -9.02 -2.05 -10.98
C PRO A 59 -10.29 -1.18 -10.92
N VAL A 60 -10.18 0.07 -10.49
CA VAL A 60 -11.31 1.01 -10.44
C VAL A 60 -11.78 1.41 -11.84
N TYR A 61 -10.85 1.60 -12.79
CA TYR A 61 -11.16 2.19 -14.10
C TYR A 61 -11.18 1.19 -15.24
N ASP A 62 -10.57 0.02 -15.09
CA ASP A 62 -10.57 -1.06 -16.09
C ASP A 62 -11.72 -2.03 -15.80
N GLU A 63 -12.74 -2.02 -16.69
CA GLU A 63 -13.97 -2.83 -16.53
C GLU A 63 -13.73 -4.34 -16.51
N SER A 64 -12.54 -4.80 -16.96
CA SER A 64 -12.19 -6.22 -16.88
C SER A 64 -12.12 -6.75 -15.45
N PHE A 65 -11.90 -5.87 -14.47
CA PHE A 65 -11.90 -6.21 -13.04
C PHE A 65 -13.32 -6.26 -12.44
N HIS A 66 -14.30 -5.59 -13.03
CA HIS A 66 -15.65 -5.47 -12.46
C HIS A 66 -16.49 -6.77 -12.54
N LYS A 67 -15.93 -7.85 -13.07
CA LYS A 67 -16.53 -9.21 -13.04
C LYS A 67 -16.22 -9.99 -11.76
N TYR A 68 -15.35 -9.47 -10.88
CA TYR A 68 -14.99 -10.09 -9.60
C TYR A 68 -15.86 -9.53 -8.49
N ASP A 69 -16.17 -10.36 -7.50
CA ASP A 69 -16.89 -9.93 -6.29
C ASP A 69 -15.99 -9.04 -5.42
N ASN A 70 -14.70 -9.42 -5.31
CA ASN A 70 -13.69 -8.64 -4.65
C ASN A 70 -12.38 -8.66 -5.44
N VAL A 71 -11.63 -7.54 -5.37
CA VAL A 71 -10.29 -7.40 -5.92
C VAL A 71 -9.35 -6.92 -4.83
N LEU A 72 -8.35 -7.71 -4.52
CA LEU A 72 -7.24 -7.33 -3.66
C LEU A 72 -6.08 -6.84 -4.53
N TYR A 73 -5.73 -5.56 -4.40
CA TYR A 73 -4.46 -5.06 -4.89
C TYR A 73 -3.37 -5.30 -3.84
N VAL A 74 -2.19 -5.77 -4.29
CA VAL A 74 -1.04 -6.02 -3.41
C VAL A 74 0.25 -5.56 -4.11
N ASP A 75 1.09 -4.80 -3.40
CA ASP A 75 2.44 -4.46 -3.86
C ASP A 75 3.31 -5.71 -4.03
N THR A 76 4.28 -5.66 -4.94
CA THR A 76 5.16 -6.81 -5.23
C THR A 76 6.20 -7.10 -4.15
N ASP A 77 6.38 -6.21 -3.18
CA ASP A 77 7.21 -6.38 -1.99
C ASP A 77 6.40 -6.75 -0.73
N VAL A 78 5.14 -7.18 -0.92
CA VAL A 78 4.30 -7.78 0.11
C VAL A 78 4.28 -9.29 -0.04
N PHE A 79 4.50 -10.00 1.07
CA PHE A 79 4.59 -11.45 1.13
C PHE A 79 3.66 -12.01 2.21
N THR A 80 3.10 -13.18 1.97
CA THR A 80 2.40 -13.93 3.03
C THR A 80 3.40 -14.67 3.90
N VAL A 81 3.08 -14.83 5.18
CA VAL A 81 3.81 -15.77 6.04
C VAL A 81 3.58 -17.21 5.57
N ASP A 82 4.53 -18.09 5.92
CA ASP A 82 4.45 -19.48 5.54
C ASP A 82 3.18 -20.16 6.06
N GLY A 83 2.55 -20.95 5.19
CA GLY A 83 1.38 -21.75 5.53
C GLY A 83 0.07 -20.96 5.73
N LEU A 84 0.05 -19.65 5.48
CA LEU A 84 -1.17 -18.84 5.61
C LEU A 84 -2.29 -19.42 4.71
N SER A 85 -3.41 -19.79 5.33
CA SER A 85 -4.61 -20.33 4.66
C SER A 85 -5.87 -19.51 4.95
N GLU A 86 -5.80 -18.55 5.87
CA GLU A 86 -6.88 -17.61 6.13
C GLU A 86 -7.07 -16.71 4.91
N SER A 87 -8.31 -16.50 4.49
CA SER A 87 -8.61 -15.65 3.33
C SER A 87 -8.86 -14.21 3.75
N ILE A 88 -8.14 -13.28 3.13
CA ILE A 88 -8.36 -11.84 3.34
C ILE A 88 -9.76 -11.37 2.90
N PHE A 89 -10.43 -12.16 2.08
CA PHE A 89 -11.78 -11.86 1.58
C PHE A 89 -12.89 -12.27 2.57
N ASP A 90 -12.57 -13.07 3.59
CA ASP A 90 -13.57 -13.61 4.50
C ASP A 90 -14.16 -12.52 5.39
N GLY A 91 -15.49 -12.37 5.31
CA GLY A 91 -16.22 -11.38 6.12
C GLY A 91 -16.08 -9.93 5.63
N PHE A 92 -15.44 -9.69 4.49
CA PHE A 92 -15.35 -8.34 3.92
C PHE A 92 -16.68 -7.91 3.29
N ASP A 93 -17.24 -6.79 3.76
CA ASP A 93 -18.56 -6.27 3.38
C ASP A 93 -18.61 -4.75 3.14
N SER A 94 -17.44 -4.08 3.11
CA SER A 94 -17.31 -2.64 2.84
C SER A 94 -16.93 -2.36 1.39
N ASP A 95 -16.90 -1.08 0.99
CA ASP A 95 -16.41 -0.68 -0.35
C ASP A 95 -14.90 -0.88 -0.48
N ILE A 96 -14.14 -0.44 0.57
CA ILE A 96 -12.67 -0.50 0.60
C ILE A 96 -12.20 -1.01 1.97
N GLY A 97 -11.24 -1.95 1.95
CA GLY A 97 -10.45 -2.36 3.10
C GLY A 97 -9.00 -1.90 2.97
N ILE A 98 -8.43 -1.31 4.03
CA ILE A 98 -7.06 -0.78 4.05
C ILE A 98 -6.46 -0.91 5.45
N CYS A 99 -5.13 -1.06 5.54
CA CYS A 99 -4.43 -1.16 6.82
C CYS A 99 -3.75 0.16 7.22
N GLU A 100 -3.79 0.48 8.51
CA GLU A 100 -3.03 1.58 9.09
C GLU A 100 -1.54 1.20 9.21
N GLU A 101 -0.65 2.13 8.87
CA GLU A 101 0.75 2.09 9.28
C GLU A 101 0.91 2.70 10.70
N ALA A 102 0.42 2.01 11.72
CA ALA A 102 0.20 2.55 13.06
C ALA A 102 1.46 3.19 13.71
N THR A 103 2.67 2.77 13.31
CA THR A 103 3.93 3.31 13.86
C THR A 103 4.40 4.58 13.12
N GLN A 104 3.91 4.83 11.91
CA GLN A 104 4.39 5.93 11.06
C GLN A 104 4.13 7.34 11.63
N PRO A 105 2.96 7.66 12.20
CA PRO A 105 2.73 9.00 12.73
C PRO A 105 3.79 9.43 13.74
N GLU A 106 4.17 8.53 14.67
CA GLU A 106 5.18 8.79 15.67
C GLU A 106 6.62 8.81 15.11
N LEU A 107 6.91 7.97 14.12
CA LEU A 107 8.20 7.99 13.42
C LEU A 107 8.39 9.30 12.68
N ARG A 108 7.35 9.81 12.01
CA ARG A 108 7.39 11.07 11.25
C ARG A 108 7.57 12.32 12.12
N LEU A 109 7.27 12.24 13.42
CA LEU A 109 7.63 13.29 14.39
C LEU A 109 9.16 13.40 14.57
N LYS A 110 9.87 12.29 14.47
CA LYS A 110 11.31 12.17 14.76
C LYS A 110 12.17 12.32 13.51
N THR A 111 11.57 12.34 12.34
CA THR A 111 12.29 12.35 11.06
C THR A 111 12.54 13.76 10.58
N ALA A 112 13.80 14.08 10.24
CA ALA A 112 14.19 15.30 9.54
C ALA A 112 14.31 15.02 8.03
N GLY A 113 13.21 14.68 7.39
CA GLY A 113 13.24 14.24 6.00
C GLY A 113 12.17 14.90 5.14
N ARG A 114 11.89 14.29 3.98
CA ARG A 114 10.87 14.75 3.04
C ARG A 114 9.44 14.41 3.48
N ILE A 115 9.29 13.42 4.37
CA ILE A 115 8.02 12.94 4.91
C ILE A 115 8.09 13.17 6.42
N THR A 116 7.27 14.08 6.93
CA THR A 116 7.28 14.49 8.34
C THR A 116 5.86 14.70 8.82
N SER A 117 5.63 14.61 10.13
CA SER A 117 4.33 14.92 10.73
C SER A 117 3.85 16.34 10.40
N ALA A 118 4.76 17.32 10.32
CA ALA A 118 4.41 18.68 9.89
C ALA A 118 3.97 18.75 8.42
N GLY A 119 4.53 17.90 7.57
CA GLY A 119 4.10 17.72 6.18
C GLY A 119 2.71 17.10 6.09
N ASP A 120 2.46 16.05 6.88
CA ASP A 120 1.15 15.39 6.95
C ASP A 120 0.06 16.37 7.40
N GLU A 121 0.37 17.20 8.41
CA GLU A 121 -0.56 18.22 8.89
C GLU A 121 -0.88 19.28 7.81
N LYS A 122 0.14 19.75 7.08
CA LYS A 122 -0.06 20.69 5.95
C LYS A 122 -0.90 20.07 4.85
N TRP A 123 -0.66 18.80 4.53
CA TRP A 123 -1.46 18.05 3.57
C TRP A 123 -2.91 17.92 4.04
N ALA A 124 -3.13 17.52 5.29
CA ALA A 124 -4.46 17.39 5.87
C ALA A 124 -5.24 18.71 5.85
N GLN A 125 -4.60 19.83 6.19
CA GLN A 125 -5.19 21.16 6.11
C GLN A 125 -5.52 21.57 4.66
N LEU A 126 -4.65 21.21 3.71
CA LEU A 126 -4.88 21.49 2.31
C LEU A 126 -6.11 20.75 1.77
N VAL A 127 -6.22 19.42 2.03
CA VAL A 127 -7.35 18.61 1.53
C VAL A 127 -8.66 19.01 2.20
N ASP A 128 -8.63 19.39 3.49
CA ASP A 128 -9.79 19.96 4.17
C ASP A 128 -10.22 21.29 3.52
N SER A 129 -9.30 22.23 3.36
CA SER A 129 -9.61 23.54 2.82
C SER A 129 -10.08 23.53 1.36
N LYS A 130 -9.58 22.59 0.56
CA LYS A 130 -9.89 22.49 -0.88
C LYS A 130 -11.12 21.66 -1.17
N TRP A 131 -11.31 20.56 -0.43
CA TRP A 131 -12.31 19.54 -0.78
C TRP A 131 -13.21 19.15 0.39
N GLY A 132 -13.02 19.76 1.58
CA GLY A 132 -13.81 19.51 2.78
C GLY A 132 -13.53 18.15 3.42
N VAL A 133 -12.44 17.48 3.05
CA VAL A 133 -12.09 16.14 3.52
C VAL A 133 -11.44 16.19 4.90
N LYS A 134 -12.01 15.44 5.85
CA LYS A 134 -11.48 15.29 7.20
C LYS A 134 -10.72 13.97 7.32
N VAL A 135 -9.40 14.05 7.29
CA VAL A 135 -8.58 12.86 7.44
C VAL A 135 -8.57 12.34 8.87
N PRO A 136 -8.59 11.00 9.08
CA PRO A 136 -8.52 10.38 10.39
C PRO A 136 -7.27 10.76 11.18
N ARG A 137 -7.41 10.78 12.51
CA ARG A 137 -6.32 11.13 13.42
C ARG A 137 -6.15 10.07 14.50
N THR A 138 -4.92 9.93 14.99
CA THR A 138 -4.59 9.12 16.18
C THR A 138 -5.17 9.77 17.44
N GLU A 139 -5.15 9.06 18.56
CA GLU A 139 -5.51 9.60 19.86
C GLU A 139 -4.62 10.80 20.27
N SER A 140 -3.37 10.82 19.85
CA SER A 140 -2.44 11.93 20.07
C SER A 140 -2.67 13.12 19.14
N GLY A 141 -3.65 13.04 18.21
CA GLY A 141 -4.02 14.09 17.27
C GLY A 141 -3.18 14.13 15.99
N LEU A 142 -2.23 13.22 15.80
CA LEU A 142 -1.47 13.10 14.56
C LEU A 142 -2.35 12.57 13.42
N VAL A 143 -2.01 12.91 12.19
CA VAL A 143 -2.67 12.31 11.01
C VAL A 143 -2.38 10.81 10.99
N LYS A 144 -3.41 9.96 10.94
CA LYS A 144 -3.25 8.53 10.70
C LYS A 144 -2.61 8.30 9.34
N ILE A 145 -1.86 7.24 9.19
CA ILE A 145 -1.23 6.89 7.92
C ILE A 145 -1.75 5.53 7.48
N TYR A 146 -2.36 5.48 6.30
CA TYR A 146 -2.82 4.25 5.66
C TYR A 146 -1.90 3.91 4.51
N ASN A 147 -1.62 2.62 4.33
CA ASN A 147 -0.70 2.17 3.29
C ASN A 147 -1.45 1.61 2.08
N ALA A 148 -1.07 2.05 0.89
CA ALA A 148 -1.70 1.63 -0.37
C ALA A 148 -1.14 0.31 -0.94
N GLY A 149 -0.21 -0.35 -0.25
CA GLY A 149 0.38 -1.61 -0.73
C GLY A 149 -0.49 -2.86 -0.52
N VAL A 150 -1.56 -2.75 0.28
CA VAL A 150 -2.60 -3.79 0.44
C VAL A 150 -3.94 -3.07 0.48
N VAL A 151 -4.70 -3.16 -0.61
CA VAL A 151 -6.01 -2.50 -0.74
C VAL A 151 -7.03 -3.49 -1.26
N LEU A 152 -8.06 -3.72 -0.48
CA LEU A 152 -9.17 -4.61 -0.84
C LEU A 152 -10.37 -3.79 -1.30
N PHE A 153 -10.87 -4.07 -2.49
CA PHE A 153 -12.09 -3.46 -3.05
C PHE A 153 -13.18 -4.50 -3.22
N SER A 154 -14.39 -4.19 -2.80
CA SER A 154 -15.57 -4.93 -3.28
C SER A 154 -15.93 -4.49 -4.71
N ASN A 155 -16.72 -5.29 -5.41
CA ASN A 155 -17.26 -4.89 -6.71
C ASN A 155 -18.05 -3.58 -6.63
N ALA A 156 -18.91 -3.45 -5.61
CA ALA A 156 -19.64 -2.21 -5.35
C ALA A 156 -18.69 -1.03 -5.09
N GLY A 157 -17.62 -1.27 -4.33
CA GLY A 157 -16.56 -0.29 -4.06
C GLY A 157 -15.83 0.15 -5.31
N LEU A 158 -15.48 -0.75 -6.24
CA LEU A 158 -14.86 -0.39 -7.52
C LEU A 158 -15.76 0.52 -8.36
N LEU A 159 -17.04 0.17 -8.48
CA LEU A 159 -18.02 0.96 -9.25
C LEU A 159 -18.24 2.34 -8.62
N LYS A 160 -18.38 2.39 -7.31
CA LYS A 160 -18.55 3.64 -6.56
C LYS A 160 -17.29 4.51 -6.61
N ALA A 161 -16.09 3.93 -6.48
CA ALA A 161 -14.83 4.65 -6.63
C ALA A 161 -14.67 5.26 -8.02
N LYS A 162 -15.08 4.55 -9.09
CA LYS A 162 -15.07 5.06 -10.47
C LYS A 162 -15.90 6.35 -10.62
N GLU A 163 -16.98 6.48 -9.86
CA GLU A 163 -17.86 7.66 -9.90
C GLU A 163 -17.39 8.79 -8.97
N LEU A 164 -16.86 8.45 -7.79
CA LEU A 164 -16.59 9.40 -6.73
C LEU A 164 -15.14 9.86 -6.63
N PHE A 165 -14.19 9.08 -7.14
CA PHE A 165 -12.79 9.43 -7.10
C PHE A 165 -12.55 10.64 -8.00
N MET A 166 -11.88 11.64 -7.44
CA MET A 166 -11.53 12.82 -8.20
C MET A 166 -10.46 12.53 -9.25
N SER A 167 -10.31 13.43 -10.20
CA SER A 167 -9.24 13.36 -11.20
C SER A 167 -7.86 13.35 -10.55
N PHE A 168 -7.00 12.40 -10.93
CA PHE A 168 -5.60 12.38 -10.51
C PHE A 168 -4.88 13.69 -10.89
N ASP A 169 -5.19 14.29 -12.04
CA ASP A 169 -4.58 15.54 -12.49
C ASP A 169 -4.93 16.68 -11.53
N GLU A 170 -6.20 16.81 -11.17
CA GLU A 170 -6.66 17.85 -10.24
C GLU A 170 -5.95 17.72 -8.88
N TYR A 171 -5.86 16.48 -8.35
CA TYR A 171 -5.16 16.21 -7.11
C TYR A 171 -3.68 16.56 -7.20
N VAL A 172 -2.96 15.96 -8.17
CA VAL A 172 -1.51 16.13 -8.34
C VAL A 172 -1.14 17.59 -8.57
N ASP A 173 -1.89 18.31 -9.41
CA ASP A 173 -1.62 19.72 -9.70
C ASP A 173 -1.87 20.61 -8.47
N THR A 174 -2.91 20.31 -7.67
CA THR A 174 -3.16 21.01 -6.41
C THR A 174 -2.03 20.80 -5.42
N ILE A 175 -1.60 19.55 -5.23
CA ILE A 175 -0.49 19.23 -4.32
C ILE A 175 0.81 19.90 -4.78
N ARG A 176 1.14 19.84 -6.07
CA ARG A 176 2.34 20.50 -6.62
C ARG A 176 2.31 22.02 -6.42
N ALA A 177 1.17 22.65 -6.65
CA ALA A 177 1.00 24.09 -6.44
C ALA A 177 1.13 24.52 -4.98
N SER A 178 0.90 23.62 -4.02
CA SER A 178 1.03 23.90 -2.59
C SER A 178 2.48 23.90 -2.07
N GLY A 179 3.43 23.40 -2.87
CA GLY A 179 4.83 23.25 -2.48
C GLY A 179 5.10 22.12 -1.49
N LEU A 180 4.15 21.21 -1.29
CA LEU A 180 4.37 19.97 -0.52
C LEU A 180 5.40 19.07 -1.23
N PRO A 181 6.16 18.24 -0.46
CA PRO A 181 7.06 17.25 -1.03
C PRO A 181 6.38 16.31 -2.04
N PRO A 182 7.10 15.78 -3.05
CA PRO A 182 6.54 14.92 -4.09
C PRO A 182 5.81 13.66 -3.57
N PHE A 183 6.17 13.15 -2.40
CA PHE A 183 5.45 12.04 -1.74
C PHE A 183 3.93 12.28 -1.66
N TYR A 184 3.51 13.51 -1.40
CA TYR A 184 2.09 13.83 -1.28
C TYR A 184 1.36 13.82 -2.64
N THR A 185 2.07 13.61 -3.74
CA THR A 185 1.47 13.34 -5.06
C THR A 185 1.36 11.85 -5.40
N ASP A 186 1.70 10.94 -4.47
CA ASP A 186 1.63 9.50 -4.71
C ASP A 186 0.21 8.94 -4.45
N ASP A 187 0.03 7.69 -4.76
CA ASP A 187 -1.23 6.96 -4.61
C ASP A 187 -1.73 6.89 -3.16
N GLN A 188 -0.83 6.68 -2.21
CA GLN A 188 -1.17 6.51 -0.80
C GLN A 188 -1.87 7.75 -0.20
N PRO A 189 -1.35 8.99 -0.29
CA PRO A 189 -2.07 10.18 0.15
C PRO A 189 -3.35 10.45 -0.66
N TYR A 190 -3.36 10.15 -1.95
CA TYR A 190 -4.55 10.26 -2.77
C TYR A 190 -5.66 9.31 -2.29
N LEU A 191 -5.34 8.03 -2.11
CA LEU A 191 -6.30 7.04 -1.60
C LEU A 191 -6.82 7.44 -0.22
N HIS A 192 -5.93 7.85 0.69
CA HIS A 192 -6.31 8.30 2.02
C HIS A 192 -7.36 9.42 1.98
N MET A 193 -7.17 10.41 1.09
CA MET A 193 -8.17 11.46 0.89
C MET A 193 -9.48 10.91 0.33
N MET A 194 -9.44 9.91 -0.56
CA MET A 194 -10.64 9.36 -1.20
C MET A 194 -11.47 8.46 -0.28
N LEU A 195 -10.89 7.94 0.81
CA LEU A 195 -11.62 7.16 1.81
C LEU A 195 -12.83 7.91 2.39
N ASP A 196 -12.73 9.23 2.57
CA ASP A 196 -13.83 10.07 3.08
C ASP A 196 -15.13 9.98 2.23
N ARG A 197 -15.02 9.54 0.99
CA ARG A 197 -16.15 9.40 0.04
C ARG A 197 -16.71 7.99 -0.05
N MET A 198 -16.10 7.05 0.66
CA MET A 198 -16.37 5.61 0.54
C MET A 198 -16.89 5.06 1.86
N ASP A 199 -17.58 3.94 1.80
CA ASP A 199 -17.74 3.07 2.95
C ASP A 199 -16.48 2.21 3.06
N TRP A 200 -15.66 2.43 4.08
CA TRP A 200 -14.39 1.76 4.21
C TRP A 200 -14.16 1.20 5.60
N VAL A 201 -13.31 0.19 5.68
CA VAL A 201 -12.94 -0.45 6.94
C VAL A 201 -11.43 -0.45 7.12
N GLU A 202 -11.00 -0.13 8.34
CA GLU A 202 -9.63 -0.37 8.77
C GLU A 202 -9.46 -1.86 9.05
N MET A 203 -8.71 -2.55 8.20
CA MET A 203 -8.43 -3.97 8.35
C MET A 203 -7.43 -4.20 9.49
N ASP A 204 -7.44 -5.42 10.03
CA ASP A 204 -6.43 -5.84 11.00
C ASP A 204 -5.01 -5.63 10.47
N GLY A 205 -4.13 -5.00 11.28
CA GLY A 205 -2.77 -4.67 10.90
C GLY A 205 -1.90 -5.88 10.53
N GLY A 206 -2.30 -7.09 10.92
CA GLY A 206 -1.66 -8.32 10.49
C GLY A 206 -1.73 -8.55 8.98
N TRP A 207 -2.69 -7.94 8.27
CA TRP A 207 -2.79 -7.99 6.80
C TRP A 207 -1.80 -7.07 6.08
N ASN A 208 -1.08 -6.21 6.80
CA ASN A 208 -0.03 -5.37 6.21
C ASN A 208 1.00 -4.97 7.29
N SER A 209 1.63 -5.97 7.91
CA SER A 209 2.73 -5.72 8.86
C SER A 209 3.98 -5.30 8.10
N PHE A 210 4.74 -4.37 8.67
CA PHE A 210 5.90 -3.77 8.00
C PHE A 210 7.22 -4.29 8.54
N VAL A 211 8.14 -4.53 7.63
CA VAL A 211 9.58 -4.54 7.90
C VAL A 211 10.20 -3.42 7.07
N HIS A 212 10.48 -2.31 7.73
CA HIS A 212 11.13 -1.17 7.12
C HIS A 212 12.59 -1.15 7.54
N TYR A 213 13.49 -1.25 6.58
CA TYR A 213 14.92 -1.17 6.78
C TYR A 213 15.48 0.05 6.05
N ALA A 214 16.08 0.97 6.78
CA ALA A 214 16.75 2.13 6.22
C ALA A 214 18.21 2.18 6.72
N GLN A 215 19.14 2.14 5.78
CA GLN A 215 20.53 2.48 6.07
C GLN A 215 20.76 3.95 5.71
N ASN A 216 20.83 4.81 6.71
CA ASN A 216 21.32 6.16 6.49
C ASN A 216 22.80 6.10 6.16
N ALA A 217 23.25 6.80 5.10
CA ALA A 217 24.65 6.87 4.73
C ALA A 217 25.50 7.28 5.95
N GLY A 218 26.25 6.32 6.53
CA GLY A 218 27.10 6.53 7.69
C GLY A 218 26.43 6.55 9.06
N GLY A 219 25.12 6.25 9.15
CA GLY A 219 24.36 6.19 10.42
C GLY A 219 23.98 4.77 10.84
N PRO A 220 23.39 4.61 12.03
CA PRO A 220 22.91 3.31 12.49
C PRO A 220 21.79 2.78 11.59
N LYS A 221 21.80 1.47 11.40
CA LYS A 221 20.70 0.76 10.75
C LYS A 221 19.42 0.99 11.54
N PHE A 222 18.35 1.42 10.88
CA PHE A 222 17.03 1.56 11.46
C PHE A 222 16.16 0.42 10.94
N VAL A 223 15.63 -0.36 11.84
CA VAL A 223 14.64 -1.40 11.51
C VAL A 223 13.36 -1.07 12.26
N ASN A 224 12.28 -0.84 11.52
CA ASN A 224 10.92 -0.81 12.07
C ASN A 224 10.25 -2.12 11.69
N ASP A 225 10.10 -3.01 12.66
CA ASP A 225 9.43 -4.29 12.50
C ASP A 225 8.12 -4.26 13.28
N THR A 226 6.99 -4.30 12.58
CA THR A 226 5.66 -4.32 13.19
C THR A 226 5.03 -5.70 13.20
N ARG A 227 5.78 -6.74 12.80
CA ARG A 227 5.25 -8.11 12.80
C ARG A 227 4.94 -8.57 14.22
N THR A 228 3.89 -9.35 14.34
CA THR A 228 3.42 -10.00 15.56
C THR A 228 3.10 -11.46 15.28
N LYS A 229 2.67 -12.21 16.29
CA LYS A 229 2.16 -13.58 16.10
C LYS A 229 0.91 -13.64 15.19
N ASP A 230 0.21 -12.52 15.02
CA ASP A 230 -1.02 -12.43 14.23
C ASP A 230 -0.74 -11.88 12.81
N THR A 231 0.54 -11.70 12.45
CA THR A 231 0.95 -11.26 11.12
C THR A 231 0.58 -12.29 10.06
N LYS A 232 -0.02 -11.81 8.98
CA LYS A 232 -0.47 -12.58 7.82
C LYS A 232 0.29 -12.18 6.56
N PHE A 233 0.39 -10.86 6.32
CA PHE A 233 1.19 -10.29 5.24
C PHE A 233 2.32 -9.44 5.82
N VAL A 234 3.48 -9.50 5.18
CA VAL A 234 4.66 -8.70 5.52
C VAL A 234 5.04 -7.83 4.34
N HIS A 235 4.98 -6.53 4.51
CA HIS A 235 5.41 -5.54 3.54
C HIS A 235 6.88 -5.21 3.80
N VAL A 236 7.76 -5.68 2.91
CA VAL A 236 9.22 -5.60 3.07
C VAL A 236 9.75 -4.35 2.37
N GLN A 237 9.65 -3.21 3.05
CA GLN A 237 10.10 -1.91 2.53
C GLN A 237 11.60 -1.71 2.76
N LEU A 238 12.41 -1.97 1.75
CA LEU A 238 13.85 -1.95 1.82
C LEU A 238 14.42 -0.76 1.04
N ALA A 239 14.80 0.29 1.75
CA ALA A 239 15.35 1.50 1.13
C ALA A 239 16.71 1.31 0.44
N CYS A 240 17.40 0.19 0.65
CA CYS A 240 18.78 0.00 0.21
C CYS A 240 19.22 -1.45 0.05
N ALA A 241 18.36 -2.42 0.22
CA ALA A 241 18.73 -3.81 -0.01
C ALA A 241 18.58 -4.14 -1.48
N ASP A 242 19.35 -5.09 -1.91
CA ASP A 242 19.23 -5.69 -3.21
C ASP A 242 17.89 -6.47 -3.24
N HIS A 243 16.85 -5.83 -3.75
CA HIS A 243 15.50 -6.42 -3.89
C HIS A 243 15.49 -7.70 -4.74
N ASN A 244 16.67 -8.18 -5.13
CA ASN A 244 16.86 -9.27 -6.06
C ASN A 244 17.02 -10.63 -5.38
N ASP A 245 17.11 -10.72 -4.05
CA ASP A 245 17.32 -11.99 -3.36
C ASP A 245 16.01 -12.55 -2.78
N ALA A 246 15.47 -13.59 -3.41
CA ALA A 246 14.26 -14.27 -2.98
C ALA A 246 14.41 -15.00 -1.64
N GLU A 247 15.58 -15.61 -1.38
CA GLU A 247 15.88 -16.32 -0.12
C GLU A 247 15.94 -15.34 1.05
N TRP A 248 16.51 -14.18 0.80
CA TRP A 248 16.57 -13.11 1.76
C TRP A 248 15.17 -12.57 2.13
N HIS A 249 14.28 -12.35 1.14
CA HIS A 249 12.89 -11.98 1.41
C HIS A 249 12.16 -13.04 2.25
N HIS A 250 12.32 -14.32 1.91
CA HIS A 250 11.74 -15.42 2.67
C HIS A 250 12.24 -15.41 4.14
N THR A 251 13.52 -15.15 4.35
CA THR A 251 14.11 -15.04 5.69
C THR A 251 13.48 -13.89 6.46
N ILE A 252 13.38 -12.69 5.89
CA ILE A 252 12.78 -11.52 6.56
C ILE A 252 11.31 -11.75 6.88
N VAL A 253 10.58 -12.40 6.00
CA VAL A 253 9.13 -12.64 6.20
C VAL A 253 8.87 -13.61 7.34
N ASN A 254 9.68 -14.67 7.48
CA ASN A 254 9.35 -15.81 8.33
C ASN A 254 10.24 -15.96 9.58
N LYS A 255 11.37 -15.26 9.67
CA LYS A 255 12.28 -15.38 10.80
C LYS A 255 12.28 -14.13 11.70
N PRO A 256 12.57 -14.30 12.99
CA PRO A 256 12.77 -13.16 13.89
C PRO A 256 13.99 -12.34 13.50
N GLN A 257 14.02 -11.07 13.92
CA GLN A 257 15.02 -10.09 13.49
C GLN A 257 16.46 -10.46 13.84
N ASP A 258 16.68 -11.16 14.96
CA ASP A 258 18.01 -11.62 15.41
C ASP A 258 18.58 -12.78 14.57
N GLU A 259 17.75 -13.38 13.71
CA GLU A 259 18.17 -14.42 12.76
C GLU A 259 18.43 -13.86 11.34
N TRP A 260 18.32 -12.54 11.13
CA TRP A 260 18.60 -11.95 9.83
C TRP A 260 20.09 -11.67 9.67
N ASP A 261 20.67 -12.20 8.61
CA ASP A 261 22.04 -11.92 8.20
C ASP A 261 22.05 -10.74 7.21
N ILE A 262 21.92 -9.50 7.77
CA ILE A 262 21.87 -8.24 7.03
C ILE A 262 22.88 -7.21 7.53
#